data_267f496587c4b28d27ec4e9fbf9cf2a2
#
_entry.id   267f496587c4b28d27ec4e9fbf9cf2a2
#
_cell.length_a   1.000
_cell.length_b   1.000
_cell.length_c   1.000
_cell.angle_alpha   90.00
_cell.angle_beta   90.00
_cell.angle_gamma   90.00
#
_symmetry.space_group_name_H-M   'P 1'
#
loop_
_entity.id
_entity.type
_entity.pdbx_description
1 polymer ?
#
loop_
_entity_poly.entity_id
_entity_poly.type
_entity_poly.pdbx_seq_one_letter_code
_entity_poly.pdbx_strand_id
1 'polypeptide(L)'
;MKKVLNTALKLTAAAAVVAGATAANAAVDFGKRGEKVDLVIGYQPYYTESWTGVVNNGKGFWKNHLPAGSTAEFQVGLQGSVIVNAMAGEKQHIGYMGDMPAIASTFKYLPERGGTDIRIVAALGTSKQQCNIFLVRNDAPQFKNGREAVKWMDGKVTSAPHGACTDRFAQLAFKKAGVKPAKYLNQNIEVITTNFRAGKLDAAAIWEPTASKMVASGIARRAASGEDFGAQDGAFMVMLNDLIAQRPDVVMGWLEAELDAQEFVANPSNADAIAAMAEQQTEQIDKSVLKASLYDSPMSGTTKLQLDFVISDDAQSLLRDATAFLYSLKKKPAAAPQIRPEGVMPQFAERVLEKRGLKTPVGRIVAK
;
A
#
# COMPACT_ATOMS: atom_id res chain seq x y z
N MET A 1 47.16 -46.36 -57.42
CA MET A 1 45.83 -46.42 -58.03
C MET A 1 44.83 -45.91 -56.99
N LYS A 2 43.94 -45.10 -57.38
CA LYS A 2 42.82 -44.42 -56.73
C LYS A 2 43.08 -43.01 -56.22
N LYS A 3 42.66 -42.08 -57.07
CA LYS A 3 42.52 -40.64 -56.83
C LYS A 3 41.34 -40.43 -55.78
N VAL A 4 41.55 -39.56 -54.81
CA VAL A 4 40.46 -39.04 -53.97
C VAL A 4 40.34 -37.58 -54.30
N LEU A 5 39.17 -37.21 -54.76
CA LEU A 5 38.77 -35.86 -55.13
C LEU A 5 38.46 -35.06 -53.81
N ASN A 6 39.18 -33.97 -53.64
CA ASN A 6 38.81 -32.98 -52.58
C ASN A 6 37.75 -31.99 -53.12
N THR A 7 36.54 -32.09 -52.62
CA THR A 7 35.48 -31.10 -52.84
C THR A 7 35.43 -30.16 -51.63
N ALA A 8 35.91 -28.95 -51.81
CA ALA A 8 35.82 -27.90 -50.78
C ALA A 8 34.39 -27.32 -50.77
N LEU A 9 33.68 -27.55 -49.69
CA LEU A 9 32.39 -26.96 -49.44
C LEU A 9 32.60 -25.57 -48.80
N LYS A 10 32.31 -24.51 -49.54
CA LYS A 10 32.29 -23.14 -49.00
C LYS A 10 30.97 -22.95 -48.23
N LEU A 11 31.02 -22.94 -46.91
CA LEU A 11 29.92 -22.45 -46.05
C LEU A 11 29.97 -20.92 -46.02
N THR A 12 29.03 -20.29 -46.66
CA THR A 12 28.71 -18.86 -46.47
C THR A 12 27.82 -18.74 -45.20
N ALA A 13 28.42 -18.24 -44.11
CA ALA A 13 27.70 -17.88 -42.91
C ALA A 13 26.95 -16.57 -43.15
N ALA A 14 25.62 -16.63 -43.34
CA ALA A 14 24.78 -15.46 -43.30
C ALA A 14 24.56 -15.08 -41.83
N ALA A 15 25.18 -14.01 -41.37
CA ALA A 15 24.89 -13.41 -40.08
C ALA A 15 23.54 -12.74 -40.15
N ALA A 16 22.50 -13.37 -39.59
CA ALA A 16 21.22 -12.73 -39.34
C ALA A 16 21.38 -11.79 -38.15
N VAL A 17 21.47 -10.49 -38.44
CA VAL A 17 21.33 -9.45 -37.43
C VAL A 17 19.89 -9.48 -36.96
N VAL A 18 19.60 -10.13 -35.83
CA VAL A 18 18.33 -9.98 -35.12
C VAL A 18 18.38 -8.60 -34.46
N ALA A 19 17.84 -7.59 -35.13
CA ALA A 19 17.51 -6.33 -34.51
C ALA A 19 16.41 -6.63 -33.48
N GLY A 20 16.80 -6.79 -32.22
CA GLY A 20 15.88 -6.81 -31.10
C GLY A 20 15.21 -5.44 -31.02
N ALA A 21 14.06 -5.28 -31.64
CA ALA A 21 13.18 -4.18 -31.35
C ALA A 21 12.75 -4.36 -29.87
N THR A 22 13.35 -3.56 -28.98
CA THR A 22 12.74 -3.30 -27.67
C THR A 22 11.39 -2.67 -27.99
N ALA A 23 10.30 -3.43 -27.89
CA ALA A 23 8.96 -2.88 -27.89
C ALA A 23 8.92 -1.90 -26.69
N ALA A 24 9.09 -0.61 -26.96
CA ALA A 24 8.67 0.41 -26.05
C ALA A 24 7.17 0.15 -25.86
N ASN A 25 6.72 -0.11 -24.64
CA ASN A 25 5.31 -0.18 -24.34
C ASN A 25 4.70 1.13 -24.89
N ALA A 26 3.73 1.01 -25.80
CA ALA A 26 3.01 2.18 -26.25
C ALA A 26 2.28 2.75 -25.01
N ALA A 27 2.46 4.05 -24.76
CA ALA A 27 1.78 4.72 -23.65
C ALA A 27 0.27 4.43 -23.70
N VAL A 28 -0.35 4.20 -22.53
CA VAL A 28 -1.81 4.00 -22.46
C VAL A 28 -2.50 5.25 -22.99
N ASP A 29 -3.42 5.08 -23.94
CA ASP A 29 -4.24 6.16 -24.45
C ASP A 29 -5.51 6.31 -23.61
N PHE A 30 -5.62 7.40 -22.87
CA PHE A 30 -6.78 7.71 -22.04
C PHE A 30 -7.84 8.59 -22.74
N GLY A 31 -7.71 8.82 -24.03
CA GLY A 31 -8.61 9.66 -24.82
C GLY A 31 -8.44 11.16 -24.54
N LYS A 32 -9.38 11.96 -25.05
CA LYS A 32 -9.32 13.42 -24.93
C LYS A 32 -10.03 13.93 -23.68
N ARG A 33 -9.64 15.12 -23.25
CA ARG A 33 -10.27 15.82 -22.14
C ARG A 33 -11.79 15.92 -22.31
N GLY A 34 -12.54 15.55 -21.27
CA GLY A 34 -14.00 15.58 -21.26
C GLY A 34 -14.67 14.34 -21.86
N GLU A 35 -13.96 13.48 -22.57
CA GLU A 35 -14.48 12.19 -23.05
C GLU A 35 -14.55 11.18 -21.89
N LYS A 36 -15.41 10.17 -22.03
CA LYS A 36 -15.46 9.04 -21.09
C LYS A 36 -14.10 8.37 -20.99
N VAL A 37 -13.82 7.77 -19.85
CA VAL A 37 -12.60 7.01 -19.60
C VAL A 37 -12.93 5.68 -18.92
N ASP A 38 -12.19 4.64 -19.26
CA ASP A 38 -12.29 3.34 -18.64
C ASP A 38 -11.06 3.14 -17.72
N LEU A 39 -11.29 3.15 -16.40
CA LEU A 39 -10.24 3.08 -15.39
C LEU A 39 -10.18 1.70 -14.76
N VAL A 40 -8.97 1.26 -14.42
CA VAL A 40 -8.72 0.07 -13.61
C VAL A 40 -8.01 0.49 -12.33
N ILE A 41 -8.59 0.14 -11.20
CA ILE A 41 -8.20 0.61 -9.87
C ILE A 41 -7.66 -0.54 -9.05
N GLY A 42 -6.39 -0.48 -8.64
CA GLY A 42 -5.83 -1.40 -7.66
C GLY A 42 -6.11 -0.91 -6.25
N TYR A 43 -6.73 -1.73 -5.40
CA TYR A 43 -7.06 -1.35 -4.02
C TYR A 43 -6.93 -2.51 -3.05
N GLN A 44 -6.91 -2.22 -1.74
CA GLN A 44 -6.62 -3.19 -0.69
C GLN A 44 -7.74 -3.22 0.36
N PRO A 45 -8.80 -4.05 0.20
CA PRO A 45 -9.83 -4.20 1.22
C PRO A 45 -9.29 -4.84 2.52
N TYR A 46 -8.14 -5.52 2.45
CA TYR A 46 -7.41 -6.09 3.60
C TYR A 46 -6.40 -5.11 4.23
N TYR A 47 -6.59 -3.79 4.02
CA TYR A 47 -5.75 -2.74 4.60
C TYR A 47 -6.58 -1.50 4.92
N THR A 48 -6.90 -1.30 6.19
CA THR A 48 -7.90 -0.31 6.66
C THR A 48 -7.57 1.14 6.35
N GLU A 49 -6.30 1.52 6.30
CA GLU A 49 -5.89 2.89 5.96
C GLU A 49 -6.25 3.31 4.53
N SER A 50 -6.50 2.33 3.64
CA SER A 50 -6.91 2.57 2.26
C SER A 50 -8.40 2.26 2.00
N TRP A 51 -9.23 2.21 3.04
CA TRP A 51 -10.66 1.87 2.90
C TRP A 51 -11.51 2.93 2.21
N THR A 52 -10.96 4.10 1.93
CA THR A 52 -11.59 5.03 0.98
C THR A 52 -11.74 4.39 -0.41
N GLY A 53 -10.82 3.51 -0.81
CA GLY A 53 -10.97 2.68 -2.01
C GLY A 53 -12.14 1.69 -1.91
N VAL A 54 -12.35 1.07 -0.73
CA VAL A 54 -13.52 0.19 -0.46
C VAL A 54 -14.82 0.98 -0.57
N VAL A 55 -14.83 2.20 -0.03
CA VAL A 55 -15.99 3.10 -0.09
C VAL A 55 -16.26 3.57 -1.52
N ASN A 56 -15.21 3.97 -2.25
CA ASN A 56 -15.36 4.37 -3.65
C ASN A 56 -15.89 3.23 -4.53
N ASN A 57 -15.46 1.98 -4.30
CA ASN A 57 -16.01 0.83 -4.98
C ASN A 57 -17.50 0.61 -4.61
N GLY A 58 -17.82 0.62 -3.31
CA GLY A 58 -19.16 0.34 -2.83
C GLY A 58 -20.19 1.45 -3.09
N LYS A 59 -19.80 2.71 -2.97
CA LYS A 59 -20.65 3.88 -3.17
C LYS A 59 -20.64 4.41 -4.60
N GLY A 60 -19.52 4.24 -5.31
CA GLY A 60 -19.37 4.75 -6.65
C GLY A 60 -19.34 6.28 -6.73
N PHE A 61 -18.74 6.97 -5.76
CA PHE A 61 -18.63 8.45 -5.74
C PHE A 61 -18.00 9.00 -7.02
N TRP A 62 -17.07 8.27 -7.63
CA TRP A 62 -16.44 8.63 -8.90
C TRP A 62 -17.43 8.89 -10.05
N LYS A 63 -18.62 8.28 -10.01
CA LYS A 63 -19.68 8.49 -11.03
C LYS A 63 -20.19 9.93 -11.06
N ASN A 64 -20.06 10.66 -9.94
CA ASN A 64 -20.51 12.05 -9.83
C ASN A 64 -19.47 13.04 -10.38
N HIS A 65 -18.24 12.62 -10.56
CA HIS A 65 -17.12 13.51 -10.82
C HIS A 65 -16.38 13.19 -12.14
N LEU A 66 -16.56 12.01 -12.71
CA LEU A 66 -15.99 11.65 -14.00
C LEU A 66 -16.93 11.96 -15.15
N PRO A 67 -16.41 12.15 -16.39
CA PRO A 67 -17.25 12.31 -17.56
C PRO A 67 -18.30 11.21 -17.71
N ALA A 68 -19.48 11.57 -18.18
CA ALA A 68 -20.60 10.64 -18.32
C ALA A 68 -20.22 9.42 -19.20
N GLY A 69 -20.61 8.22 -18.75
CA GLY A 69 -20.27 6.97 -19.43
C GLY A 69 -18.88 6.42 -19.12
N SER A 70 -18.12 7.07 -18.21
CA SER A 70 -16.86 6.50 -17.69
C SER A 70 -17.13 5.26 -16.83
N THR A 71 -16.15 4.36 -16.79
CA THR A 71 -16.19 3.14 -15.96
C THR A 71 -15.00 3.07 -15.02
N ALA A 72 -15.15 2.34 -13.90
CA ALA A 72 -14.07 2.02 -12.99
C ALA A 72 -14.19 0.55 -12.55
N GLU A 73 -13.21 -0.26 -12.92
CA GLU A 73 -13.06 -1.64 -12.48
C GLU A 73 -12.12 -1.68 -11.27
N PHE A 74 -12.59 -2.22 -10.16
CA PHE A 74 -11.81 -2.34 -8.93
C PHE A 74 -11.21 -3.74 -8.79
N GLN A 75 -9.88 -3.81 -8.73
CA GLN A 75 -9.14 -5.07 -8.62
C GLN A 75 -8.44 -5.16 -7.26
N VAL A 76 -8.69 -6.25 -6.53
CA VAL A 76 -8.10 -6.48 -5.21
C VAL A 76 -6.61 -6.77 -5.33
N GLY A 77 -5.80 -6.00 -4.61
CA GLY A 77 -4.40 -6.29 -4.34
C GLY A 77 -4.24 -6.73 -2.88
N LEU A 78 -3.80 -7.95 -2.64
CA LEU A 78 -3.55 -8.43 -1.27
C LEU A 78 -2.40 -7.69 -0.58
N GLN A 79 -1.51 -7.09 -1.37
CA GLN A 79 -0.37 -6.28 -0.91
C GLN A 79 -0.10 -5.17 -1.92
N GLY A 80 0.41 -4.04 -1.46
CA GLY A 80 0.73 -2.90 -2.33
C GLY A 80 1.73 -3.24 -3.46
N SER A 81 2.64 -4.19 -3.25
CA SER A 81 3.57 -4.66 -4.29
C SER A 81 2.87 -5.35 -5.46
N VAL A 82 1.71 -5.98 -5.24
CA VAL A 82 0.88 -6.59 -6.30
C VAL A 82 0.31 -5.49 -7.19
N ILE A 83 -0.24 -4.43 -6.57
CA ILE A 83 -0.77 -3.25 -7.27
C ILE A 83 0.35 -2.56 -8.06
N VAL A 84 1.51 -2.30 -7.43
CA VAL A 84 2.66 -1.68 -8.11
C VAL A 84 3.10 -2.47 -9.34
N ASN A 85 3.14 -3.81 -9.26
CA ASN A 85 3.51 -4.65 -10.40
C ASN A 85 2.45 -4.61 -11.52
N ALA A 86 1.16 -4.56 -11.18
CA ALA A 86 0.08 -4.43 -12.15
C ALA A 86 0.10 -3.05 -12.84
N MET A 87 0.34 -1.98 -12.07
CA MET A 87 0.52 -0.62 -12.61
C MET A 87 1.75 -0.52 -13.51
N ALA A 88 2.87 -1.13 -13.14
CA ALA A 88 4.07 -1.18 -13.97
C ALA A 88 3.86 -1.91 -15.30
N GLY A 89 2.91 -2.83 -15.36
CA GLY A 89 2.46 -3.49 -16.58
C GLY A 89 1.25 -2.82 -17.22
N GLU A 90 0.91 -1.59 -16.79
CA GLU A 90 -0.19 -0.76 -17.31
C GLU A 90 -1.58 -1.42 -17.22
N LYS A 91 -1.71 -2.42 -16.34
CA LYS A 91 -2.97 -3.14 -16.10
C LYS A 91 -3.85 -2.44 -15.06
N GLN A 92 -3.28 -1.53 -14.29
CA GLN A 92 -3.99 -0.69 -13.32
C GLN A 92 -3.49 0.75 -13.48
N HIS A 93 -4.41 1.71 -13.39
CA HIS A 93 -4.16 3.12 -13.69
C HIS A 93 -4.04 3.97 -12.42
N ILE A 94 -4.77 3.58 -11.38
CA ILE A 94 -4.81 4.21 -10.04
C ILE A 94 -4.59 3.12 -9.01
N GLY A 95 -3.79 3.41 -7.98
CA GLY A 95 -3.49 2.46 -6.91
C GLY A 95 -3.67 3.07 -5.51
N TYR A 96 -4.27 2.29 -4.61
CA TYR A 96 -4.43 2.58 -3.20
C TYR A 96 -3.49 1.67 -2.41
N MET A 97 -2.50 2.22 -1.71
CA MET A 97 -1.47 1.39 -1.07
C MET A 97 -0.77 2.11 0.09
N GLY A 98 -0.08 1.33 0.94
CA GLY A 98 0.74 1.88 2.01
C GLY A 98 1.95 2.69 1.53
N ASP A 99 2.58 3.41 2.44
CA ASP A 99 3.72 4.31 2.21
C ASP A 99 4.90 3.63 1.49
N MET A 100 5.26 2.44 1.92
CA MET A 100 6.42 1.71 1.39
C MET A 100 6.27 1.33 -0.09
N PRO A 101 5.19 0.66 -0.54
CA PRO A 101 4.98 0.38 -1.95
C PRO A 101 4.72 1.66 -2.76
N ALA A 102 4.03 2.67 -2.19
CA ALA A 102 3.79 3.94 -2.87
C ALA A 102 5.11 4.63 -3.24
N ILE A 103 6.02 4.81 -2.27
CA ILE A 103 7.31 5.45 -2.57
C ILE A 103 8.19 4.58 -3.46
N ALA A 104 8.19 3.24 -3.27
CA ALA A 104 8.95 2.34 -4.11
C ALA A 104 8.51 2.40 -5.59
N SER A 105 7.22 2.59 -5.87
CA SER A 105 6.68 2.70 -7.22
C SER A 105 7.26 3.89 -7.98
N THR A 106 7.56 4.99 -7.30
CA THR A 106 8.11 6.21 -7.92
C THR A 106 9.56 6.07 -8.41
N PHE A 107 10.26 5.00 -8.03
CA PHE A 107 11.67 4.76 -8.40
C PHE A 107 11.89 3.49 -9.20
N LYS A 108 10.99 2.50 -9.06
CA LYS A 108 11.27 1.13 -9.51
C LYS A 108 11.10 0.96 -11.01
N TYR A 109 10.11 1.61 -11.58
CA TYR A 109 9.68 1.41 -12.96
C TYR A 109 9.71 2.71 -13.75
N LEU A 110 10.90 3.30 -13.90
CA LEU A 110 11.05 4.55 -14.62
C LEU A 110 11.10 4.33 -16.14
N PRO A 111 10.58 5.26 -16.95
CA PRO A 111 10.59 5.16 -18.42
C PRO A 111 11.97 4.93 -19.01
N GLU A 112 13.01 5.56 -18.48
CA GLU A 112 14.40 5.37 -18.92
C GLU A 112 14.93 3.95 -18.65
N ARG A 113 14.18 3.13 -17.92
CA ARG A 113 14.46 1.71 -17.67
C ARG A 113 13.45 0.79 -18.36
N GLY A 114 12.67 1.32 -19.31
CA GLY A 114 11.64 0.58 -20.01
C GLY A 114 10.39 0.28 -19.17
N GLY A 115 10.16 1.05 -18.12
CA GLY A 115 9.00 0.93 -17.22
C GLY A 115 8.01 2.08 -17.36
N THR A 116 7.09 2.15 -16.44
CA THR A 116 6.00 3.13 -16.38
C THR A 116 6.20 4.09 -15.22
N ASP A 117 6.07 5.40 -15.48
CA ASP A 117 6.19 6.42 -14.43
C ASP A 117 4.91 6.44 -13.55
N ILE A 118 5.09 6.15 -12.26
CA ILE A 118 4.02 6.15 -11.26
C ILE A 118 4.30 7.25 -10.26
N ARG A 119 3.26 8.03 -9.91
CA ARG A 119 3.38 9.21 -9.04
C ARG A 119 2.38 9.19 -7.91
N ILE A 120 2.79 9.64 -6.73
CA ILE A 120 1.94 9.84 -5.56
C ILE A 120 1.19 11.17 -5.73
N VAL A 121 -0.15 11.13 -5.62
CA VAL A 121 -1.00 12.31 -5.87
C VAL A 121 -1.81 12.76 -4.65
N ALA A 122 -2.06 11.87 -3.68
CA ALA A 122 -2.81 12.17 -2.47
C ALA A 122 -2.38 11.27 -1.30
N ALA A 123 -2.61 11.75 -0.08
CA ALA A 123 -2.59 10.94 1.12
C ALA A 123 -4.02 10.40 1.40
N LEU A 124 -4.12 9.13 1.75
CA LEU A 124 -5.39 8.50 2.12
C LEU A 124 -5.62 8.60 3.62
N GLY A 125 -4.53 8.43 4.39
CA GLY A 125 -4.56 8.58 5.83
C GLY A 125 -3.24 8.20 6.47
N THR A 126 -3.09 8.59 7.74
CA THR A 126 -1.91 8.27 8.56
C THR A 126 -2.33 7.70 9.91
N SER A 127 -1.53 6.77 10.44
CA SER A 127 -1.82 6.08 11.69
C SER A 127 -0.55 5.64 12.42
N LYS A 128 -0.70 5.32 13.69
CA LYS A 128 0.27 4.57 14.48
C LYS A 128 -0.22 3.20 14.90
N GLN A 129 -1.45 2.85 14.52
CA GLN A 129 -2.14 1.66 15.02
C GLN A 129 -2.77 0.78 13.93
N GLN A 130 -2.72 1.17 12.65
CA GLN A 130 -3.38 0.40 11.59
C GLN A 130 -2.42 -0.56 10.86
N CYS A 131 -1.18 -0.16 10.62
CA CYS A 131 -0.15 -1.04 10.06
C CYS A 131 0.93 -1.43 11.07
N ASN A 132 1.15 -0.63 12.08
CA ASN A 132 2.22 -0.79 13.05
C ASN A 132 1.74 -1.57 14.29
N ILE A 133 1.49 -2.88 14.13
CA ILE A 133 0.94 -3.73 15.19
C ILE A 133 1.82 -4.96 15.36
N PHE A 134 2.28 -5.23 16.60
CA PHE A 134 2.79 -6.53 16.96
C PHE A 134 1.72 -7.40 17.61
N LEU A 135 1.56 -8.59 17.08
CA LEU A 135 0.83 -9.68 17.70
C LEU A 135 1.82 -10.67 18.31
N VAL A 136 1.42 -11.30 19.41
CA VAL A 136 2.12 -12.42 20.07
C VAL A 136 1.17 -13.58 20.26
N ARG A 137 1.70 -14.77 20.49
CA ARG A 137 0.93 -15.96 20.88
C ARG A 137 0.18 -15.71 22.18
N ASN A 138 -0.96 -16.36 22.35
CA ASN A 138 -1.78 -16.18 23.56
C ASN A 138 -1.11 -16.69 24.83
N ASP A 139 -0.22 -17.67 24.71
CA ASP A 139 0.57 -18.23 25.83
C ASP A 139 1.84 -17.40 26.14
N ALA A 140 2.12 -16.32 25.44
CA ALA A 140 3.18 -15.39 25.80
C ALA A 140 2.88 -14.73 27.15
N PRO A 141 3.89 -14.30 27.93
CA PRO A 141 3.70 -13.60 29.20
C PRO A 141 2.85 -12.33 29.03
N GLN A 142 2.15 -11.90 30.06
CA GLN A 142 1.55 -10.58 30.10
C GLN A 142 2.63 -9.51 30.21
N PHE A 143 2.47 -8.43 29.44
CA PHE A 143 3.44 -7.33 29.39
C PHE A 143 2.81 -6.07 29.99
N LYS A 144 3.61 -5.25 30.68
CA LYS A 144 3.16 -3.97 31.24
C LYS A 144 2.92 -2.92 30.17
N ASN A 145 3.63 -3.00 29.05
CA ASN A 145 3.55 -2.09 27.91
C ASN A 145 4.16 -2.72 26.66
N GLY A 146 3.98 -2.06 25.51
CA GLY A 146 4.48 -2.56 24.23
C GLY A 146 6.01 -2.64 24.14
N ARG A 147 6.75 -1.79 24.85
CA ARG A 147 8.22 -1.87 24.89
C ARG A 147 8.71 -3.13 25.58
N GLU A 148 8.05 -3.56 26.65
CA GLU A 148 8.33 -4.83 27.35
C GLU A 148 7.99 -6.02 26.44
N ALA A 149 6.87 -5.95 25.74
CA ALA A 149 6.48 -6.98 24.77
C ALA A 149 7.54 -7.17 23.66
N VAL A 150 8.06 -6.06 23.12
CA VAL A 150 9.11 -6.14 22.10
C VAL A 150 10.42 -6.67 22.70
N LYS A 151 10.81 -6.30 23.92
CA LYS A 151 11.98 -6.87 24.60
C LYS A 151 11.88 -8.39 24.77
N TRP A 152 10.69 -8.91 25.03
CA TRP A 152 10.46 -10.37 25.12
C TRP A 152 10.71 -11.09 23.79
N MET A 153 10.67 -10.39 22.65
CA MET A 153 10.92 -10.99 21.34
C MET A 153 12.42 -11.26 21.08
N ASP A 154 13.31 -10.92 22.01
CA ASP A 154 14.73 -11.27 21.90
C ASP A 154 14.91 -12.80 21.87
N GLY A 155 15.65 -13.30 20.88
CA GLY A 155 15.83 -14.74 20.68
C GLY A 155 14.57 -15.52 20.23
N LYS A 156 13.46 -14.85 19.90
CA LYS A 156 12.21 -15.47 19.44
C LYS A 156 12.13 -15.58 17.92
N VAL A 157 11.16 -16.37 17.44
CA VAL A 157 10.85 -16.48 16.00
C VAL A 157 9.76 -15.47 15.68
N THR A 158 10.12 -14.47 14.89
CA THR A 158 9.23 -13.39 14.49
C THR A 158 9.08 -13.31 12.98
N SER A 159 8.02 -12.66 12.51
CA SER A 159 7.75 -12.49 11.08
C SER A 159 7.13 -11.13 10.76
N ALA A 160 7.32 -10.67 9.53
CA ALA A 160 6.57 -9.59 8.91
C ALA A 160 6.64 -9.74 7.37
N PRO A 161 5.70 -9.14 6.61
CA PRO A 161 5.86 -8.95 5.17
C PRO A 161 6.97 -7.91 4.90
N HIS A 162 8.14 -8.37 4.43
CA HIS A 162 9.30 -7.49 4.23
C HIS A 162 9.05 -6.47 3.12
N GLY A 163 9.47 -5.24 3.37
CA GLY A 163 9.25 -4.09 2.47
C GLY A 163 7.88 -3.44 2.61
N ALA A 164 7.08 -3.84 3.61
CA ALA A 164 5.85 -3.18 4.00
C ALA A 164 6.08 -2.24 5.22
N CYS A 165 5.05 -1.45 5.58
CA CYS A 165 5.03 -0.62 6.78
C CYS A 165 5.38 -1.41 8.06
N THR A 166 4.81 -2.60 8.21
CA THR A 166 5.11 -3.53 9.32
C THR A 166 6.58 -3.92 9.43
N ASP A 167 7.27 -4.09 8.32
CA ASP A 167 8.72 -4.38 8.32
C ASP A 167 9.52 -3.18 8.84
N ARG A 168 9.21 -2.00 8.34
CA ARG A 168 9.83 -0.75 8.82
C ARG A 168 9.60 -0.55 10.31
N PHE A 169 8.35 -0.72 10.75
CA PHE A 169 7.99 -0.66 12.17
C PHE A 169 8.74 -1.70 13.01
N ALA A 170 8.74 -2.98 12.59
CA ALA A 170 9.37 -4.05 13.33
C ALA A 170 10.87 -3.79 13.52
N GLN A 171 11.58 -3.42 12.46
CA GLN A 171 13.02 -3.15 12.55
C GLN A 171 13.32 -1.90 13.40
N LEU A 172 12.48 -0.86 13.33
CA LEU A 172 12.59 0.31 14.21
C LEU A 172 12.39 -0.08 15.68
N ALA A 173 11.36 -0.87 15.99
CA ALA A 173 11.04 -1.31 17.33
C ALA A 173 12.14 -2.21 17.91
N PHE A 174 12.64 -3.17 17.14
CA PHE A 174 13.76 -4.03 17.54
C PHE A 174 15.01 -3.19 17.83
N LYS A 175 15.35 -2.25 16.94
CA LYS A 175 16.49 -1.36 17.17
C LYS A 175 16.32 -0.51 18.43
N LYS A 176 15.16 0.11 18.66
CA LYS A 176 14.88 0.94 19.84
C LYS A 176 14.87 0.15 21.13
N ALA A 177 14.46 -1.13 21.09
CA ALA A 177 14.42 -2.02 22.25
C ALA A 177 15.74 -2.80 22.49
N GLY A 178 16.69 -2.75 21.55
CA GLY A 178 17.93 -3.53 21.61
C GLY A 178 17.71 -5.03 21.40
N VAL A 179 16.71 -5.42 20.62
CA VAL A 179 16.23 -6.80 20.42
C VAL A 179 16.79 -7.39 19.13
N LYS A 180 17.20 -8.66 19.21
CA LYS A 180 17.60 -9.47 18.07
C LYS A 180 16.82 -10.79 18.05
N PRO A 181 15.74 -10.89 17.25
CA PRO A 181 15.04 -12.17 17.11
C PRO A 181 15.97 -13.28 16.62
N ALA A 182 15.72 -14.52 17.08
CA ALA A 182 16.47 -15.68 16.57
C ALA A 182 16.22 -15.90 15.09
N LYS A 183 14.98 -15.61 14.64
CA LYS A 183 14.60 -15.60 13.23
C LYS A 183 13.64 -14.45 12.99
N TYR A 184 13.91 -13.66 11.94
CA TYR A 184 12.99 -12.66 11.42
C TYR A 184 12.62 -13.04 9.98
N LEU A 185 11.42 -13.59 9.81
CA LEU A 185 10.98 -14.25 8.59
C LEU A 185 10.21 -13.28 7.69
N ASN A 186 10.48 -13.36 6.38
CA ASN A 186 9.67 -12.68 5.38
C ASN A 186 8.51 -13.59 4.96
N GLN A 187 7.30 -13.26 5.38
CA GLN A 187 6.10 -14.03 5.06
C GLN A 187 4.94 -13.07 4.75
N ASN A 188 4.05 -13.45 3.85
CA ASN A 188 2.81 -12.74 3.63
C ASN A 188 1.83 -12.98 4.79
N ILE A 189 0.77 -12.18 4.88
CA ILE A 189 -0.20 -12.21 6.00
C ILE A 189 -0.93 -13.55 6.14
N GLU A 190 -1.17 -14.26 5.06
CA GLU A 190 -1.84 -15.57 5.07
C GLU A 190 -0.93 -16.65 5.66
N VAL A 191 0.34 -16.65 5.26
CA VAL A 191 1.37 -17.54 5.79
C VAL A 191 1.64 -17.24 7.27
N ILE A 192 1.70 -15.95 7.65
CA ILE A 192 1.82 -15.53 9.06
C ILE A 192 0.64 -16.09 9.87
N THR A 193 -0.60 -15.90 9.41
CA THR A 193 -1.81 -16.39 10.10
C THR A 193 -1.77 -17.91 10.28
N THR A 194 -1.38 -18.63 9.24
CA THR A 194 -1.26 -20.10 9.27
C THR A 194 -0.17 -20.56 10.25
N ASN A 195 1.00 -19.89 10.25
CA ASN A 195 2.11 -20.22 11.12
C ASN A 195 1.84 -19.86 12.58
N PHE A 196 1.08 -18.80 12.87
CA PHE A 196 0.58 -18.52 14.21
C PHE A 196 -0.31 -19.65 14.73
N ARG A 197 -1.30 -20.06 13.93
CA ARG A 197 -2.20 -21.19 14.27
C ARG A 197 -1.45 -22.49 14.51
N ALA A 198 -0.37 -22.71 13.77
CA ALA A 198 0.49 -23.89 13.91
C ALA A 198 1.54 -23.75 15.04
N GLY A 199 1.57 -22.66 15.81
CA GLY A 199 2.54 -22.42 16.88
C GLY A 199 3.99 -22.25 16.41
N LYS A 200 4.21 -21.91 15.13
CA LYS A 200 5.54 -21.75 14.54
C LYS A 200 6.12 -20.34 14.66
N LEU A 201 5.33 -19.38 15.10
CA LEU A 201 5.74 -17.99 15.33
C LEU A 201 5.45 -17.60 16.77
N ASP A 202 6.38 -16.91 17.41
CA ASP A 202 6.19 -16.31 18.72
C ASP A 202 5.52 -14.95 18.62
N ALA A 203 5.90 -14.15 17.60
CA ALA A 203 5.34 -12.83 17.32
C ALA A 203 5.35 -12.52 15.83
N ALA A 204 4.49 -11.58 15.40
CA ALA A 204 4.57 -10.99 14.07
C ALA A 204 4.13 -9.52 14.06
N ALA A 205 4.75 -8.74 13.18
CA ALA A 205 4.24 -7.43 12.83
C ALA A 205 3.25 -7.58 11.67
N ILE A 206 2.06 -6.99 11.83
CA ILE A 206 0.93 -7.16 10.91
C ILE A 206 0.07 -5.89 10.90
N TRP A 207 -0.90 -5.82 10.00
CA TRP A 207 -1.82 -4.71 9.83
C TRP A 207 -3.29 -5.10 9.95
N GLU A 208 -4.15 -4.08 10.11
CA GLU A 208 -5.60 -4.24 10.12
C GLU A 208 -6.19 -4.44 8.70
N PRO A 209 -7.26 -5.21 8.56
CA PRO A 209 -8.09 -5.84 9.60
C PRO A 209 -7.59 -7.24 10.01
N THR A 210 -6.50 -7.74 9.43
CA THR A 210 -6.01 -9.11 9.70
C THR A 210 -5.58 -9.28 11.17
N ALA A 211 -5.01 -8.23 11.79
CA ALA A 211 -4.67 -8.27 13.21
C ALA A 211 -5.93 -8.53 14.06
N SER A 212 -7.01 -7.78 13.83
CA SER A 212 -8.30 -7.98 14.50
C SER A 212 -8.89 -9.35 14.24
N LYS A 213 -8.81 -9.87 12.99
CA LYS A 213 -9.26 -11.23 12.65
C LYS A 213 -8.50 -12.30 13.44
N MET A 214 -7.18 -12.17 13.55
CA MET A 214 -6.35 -13.11 14.30
C MET A 214 -6.66 -13.08 15.81
N VAL A 215 -6.91 -11.90 16.37
CA VAL A 215 -7.32 -11.75 17.77
C VAL A 215 -8.71 -12.33 18.01
N ALA A 216 -9.69 -11.99 17.18
CA ALA A 216 -11.06 -12.49 17.27
C ALA A 216 -11.15 -14.02 17.13
N SER A 217 -10.27 -14.63 16.33
CA SER A 217 -10.17 -16.08 16.18
C SER A 217 -9.40 -16.78 17.31
N GLY A 218 -8.91 -16.04 18.30
CA GLY A 218 -8.24 -16.59 19.47
C GLY A 218 -6.84 -17.15 19.22
N ILE A 219 -6.21 -16.85 18.08
CA ILE A 219 -4.87 -17.40 17.75
C ILE A 219 -3.73 -16.47 18.16
N ALA A 220 -4.02 -15.21 18.45
CA ALA A 220 -3.03 -14.21 18.83
C ALA A 220 -3.65 -13.13 19.71
N ARG A 221 -2.82 -12.32 20.34
CA ARG A 221 -3.22 -11.09 21.03
C ARG A 221 -2.31 -9.93 20.67
N ARG A 222 -2.81 -8.70 20.78
CA ARG A 222 -2.02 -7.49 20.57
C ARG A 222 -1.00 -7.32 21.69
N ALA A 223 0.19 -6.88 21.34
CA ALA A 223 1.29 -6.72 22.29
C ALA A 223 1.96 -5.35 22.23
N ALA A 224 2.08 -4.76 21.05
CA ALA A 224 2.65 -3.43 20.88
C ALA A 224 2.09 -2.77 19.62
N SER A 225 2.23 -1.45 19.54
CA SER A 225 1.88 -0.67 18.36
C SER A 225 2.91 0.43 18.08
N GLY A 226 2.68 1.19 17.01
CA GLY A 226 3.48 2.36 16.68
C GLY A 226 3.45 3.45 17.75
N GLU A 227 2.40 3.52 18.57
CA GLU A 227 2.33 4.45 19.70
C GLU A 227 3.45 4.22 20.70
N ASP A 228 3.79 2.96 21.01
CA ASP A 228 4.85 2.62 21.94
C ASP A 228 6.24 3.06 21.50
N PHE A 229 6.41 3.28 20.18
CA PHE A 229 7.71 3.57 19.56
C PHE A 229 7.73 4.90 18.82
N GLY A 230 6.65 5.67 18.79
CA GLY A 230 6.52 6.88 18.00
C GLY A 230 6.70 6.59 16.50
N ALA A 231 6.19 5.44 16.03
CA ALA A 231 6.25 5.03 14.66
C ALA A 231 4.91 5.27 13.98
N GLN A 232 4.92 6.00 12.88
CA GLN A 232 3.76 6.28 12.05
C GLN A 232 3.88 5.57 10.72
N ASP A 233 2.78 5.21 10.13
CA ASP A 233 2.62 4.73 8.77
C ASP A 233 1.48 5.47 8.09
N GLY A 234 1.27 5.21 6.80
CA GLY A 234 0.18 5.84 6.07
C GLY A 234 -0.10 5.16 4.74
N ALA A 235 -1.25 5.48 4.20
CA ALA A 235 -1.66 5.07 2.88
C ALA A 235 -1.69 6.25 1.91
N PHE A 236 -1.39 5.96 0.66
CA PHE A 236 -1.29 6.94 -0.41
C PHE A 236 -1.98 6.44 -1.68
N MET A 237 -2.48 7.42 -2.44
CA MET A 237 -2.95 7.19 -3.80
C MET A 237 -1.84 7.46 -4.79
N VAL A 238 -1.64 6.53 -5.70
CA VAL A 238 -0.72 6.68 -6.83
C VAL A 238 -1.47 6.59 -8.15
N MET A 239 -0.96 7.27 -9.18
CA MET A 239 -1.50 7.25 -10.53
C MET A 239 -0.39 7.08 -11.55
N LEU A 240 -0.73 6.50 -12.72
CA LEU A 240 0.15 6.52 -13.88
C LEU A 240 0.37 7.97 -14.33
N ASN A 241 1.62 8.33 -14.63
CA ASN A 241 1.92 9.67 -15.15
C ASN A 241 1.24 9.94 -16.48
N ASP A 242 1.01 8.92 -17.31
CA ASP A 242 0.30 9.07 -18.57
C ASP A 242 -1.16 9.52 -18.35
N LEU A 243 -1.85 8.97 -17.35
CA LEU A 243 -3.17 9.44 -16.93
C LEU A 243 -3.11 10.89 -16.46
N ILE A 244 -2.12 11.25 -15.64
CA ILE A 244 -1.95 12.61 -15.12
C ILE A 244 -1.70 13.60 -16.25
N ALA A 245 -0.87 13.26 -17.22
CA ALA A 245 -0.49 14.13 -18.32
C ALA A 245 -1.62 14.30 -19.34
N GLN A 246 -2.30 13.22 -19.71
CA GLN A 246 -3.33 13.24 -20.74
C GLN A 246 -4.69 13.72 -20.21
N ARG A 247 -5.05 13.36 -18.98
CA ARG A 247 -6.38 13.55 -18.42
C ARG A 247 -6.38 14.20 -17.02
N PRO A 248 -5.84 15.41 -16.89
CA PRO A 248 -5.89 16.14 -15.62
C PRO A 248 -7.35 16.38 -15.12
N ASP A 249 -8.33 16.39 -16.02
CA ASP A 249 -9.75 16.44 -15.69
C ASP A 249 -10.20 15.18 -14.93
N VAL A 250 -9.78 14.00 -15.39
CA VAL A 250 -10.05 12.70 -14.72
C VAL A 250 -9.33 12.62 -13.38
N VAL A 251 -8.08 13.07 -13.30
CA VAL A 251 -7.33 13.13 -12.04
C VAL A 251 -8.07 13.99 -11.01
N MET A 252 -8.49 15.19 -11.39
CA MET A 252 -9.26 16.09 -10.51
C MET A 252 -10.60 15.47 -10.10
N GLY A 253 -11.34 14.86 -11.04
CA GLY A 253 -12.61 14.19 -10.75
C GLY A 253 -12.44 12.99 -9.82
N TRP A 254 -11.37 12.19 -9.99
CA TRP A 254 -11.08 11.08 -9.10
C TRP A 254 -10.73 11.55 -7.68
N LEU A 255 -9.97 12.63 -7.55
CA LEU A 255 -9.63 13.22 -6.26
C LEU A 255 -10.86 13.86 -5.57
N GLU A 256 -11.81 14.43 -6.30
CA GLU A 256 -13.11 14.84 -5.72
C GLU A 256 -13.86 13.63 -5.13
N ALA A 257 -13.89 12.51 -5.86
CA ALA A 257 -14.50 11.27 -5.36
C ALA A 257 -13.76 10.69 -4.14
N GLU A 258 -12.43 10.80 -4.11
CA GLU A 258 -11.63 10.40 -2.96
C GLU A 258 -11.92 11.27 -1.75
N LEU A 259 -12.08 12.58 -1.94
CA LEU A 259 -12.43 13.49 -0.86
C LEU A 259 -13.82 13.16 -0.27
N ASP A 260 -14.82 12.90 -1.13
CA ASP A 260 -16.13 12.43 -0.69
C ASP A 260 -16.04 11.12 0.11
N ALA A 261 -15.14 10.21 -0.32
CA ALA A 261 -14.90 8.95 0.39
C ALA A 261 -14.22 9.17 1.75
N GLN A 262 -13.27 10.09 1.85
CA GLN A 262 -12.62 10.43 3.13
C GLN A 262 -13.61 11.08 4.11
N GLU A 263 -14.44 12.03 3.66
CA GLU A 263 -15.51 12.62 4.48
C GLU A 263 -16.51 11.56 4.94
N PHE A 264 -16.86 10.61 4.07
CA PHE A 264 -17.74 9.50 4.42
C PHE A 264 -17.13 8.58 5.48
N VAL A 265 -15.85 8.23 5.35
CA VAL A 265 -15.10 7.39 6.30
C VAL A 265 -14.90 8.11 7.63
N ALA A 266 -14.66 9.42 7.62
CA ALA A 266 -14.50 10.23 8.83
C ALA A 266 -15.75 10.27 9.72
N ASN A 267 -16.92 10.10 9.14
CA ASN A 267 -18.19 10.16 9.88
C ASN A 267 -18.48 8.81 10.57
N PRO A 268 -18.40 8.74 11.90
CA PRO A 268 -18.61 7.48 12.66
C PRO A 268 -20.03 6.90 12.50
N SER A 269 -21.01 7.68 12.07
CA SER A 269 -22.36 7.19 11.77
C SER A 269 -22.37 6.24 10.58
N ASN A 270 -21.34 6.26 9.73
CA ASN A 270 -21.21 5.39 8.57
C ASN A 270 -20.46 4.09 8.87
N ALA A 271 -19.98 3.88 10.11
CA ALA A 271 -19.13 2.74 10.47
C ALA A 271 -19.75 1.38 10.09
N ASP A 272 -21.06 1.19 10.33
CA ASP A 272 -21.76 -0.04 9.97
C ASP A 272 -21.88 -0.25 8.45
N ALA A 273 -22.10 0.83 7.71
CA ALA A 273 -22.18 0.78 6.24
C ALA A 273 -20.79 0.50 5.62
N ILE A 274 -19.72 1.10 6.17
CA ILE A 274 -18.36 0.88 5.73
C ILE A 274 -17.92 -0.56 6.02
N ALA A 275 -18.20 -1.07 7.21
CA ALA A 275 -17.92 -2.44 7.58
C ALA A 275 -18.68 -3.44 6.70
N ALA A 276 -19.93 -3.17 6.33
CA ALA A 276 -20.69 -4.01 5.40
C ALA A 276 -20.11 -4.01 3.98
N MET A 277 -19.66 -2.85 3.48
CA MET A 277 -18.96 -2.77 2.18
C MET A 277 -17.62 -3.52 2.23
N ALA A 278 -16.87 -3.42 3.33
CA ALA A 278 -15.63 -4.15 3.50
C ALA A 278 -15.86 -5.67 3.59
N GLU A 279 -16.92 -6.12 4.27
CA GLU A 279 -17.30 -7.54 4.37
C GLU A 279 -17.56 -8.14 2.99
N GLN A 280 -18.31 -7.45 2.15
CA GLN A 280 -18.58 -7.88 0.77
C GLN A 280 -17.31 -7.99 -0.10
N GLN A 281 -16.26 -7.23 0.24
CA GLN A 281 -15.03 -7.12 -0.53
C GLN A 281 -13.87 -7.91 0.08
N THR A 282 -14.03 -8.50 1.26
CA THR A 282 -12.98 -9.30 1.96
C THR A 282 -13.29 -10.79 2.06
N GLU A 283 -14.48 -11.23 1.66
CA GLU A 283 -14.95 -12.63 1.57
C GLU A 283 -14.85 -13.50 2.84
N GLN A 284 -14.04 -13.14 3.86
CA GLN A 284 -13.72 -14.04 4.99
C GLN A 284 -13.61 -13.33 6.34
N ILE A 285 -14.01 -12.08 6.44
CA ILE A 285 -13.89 -11.33 7.69
C ILE A 285 -15.26 -10.79 8.08
N ASP A 286 -15.75 -11.21 9.25
CA ASP A 286 -17.03 -10.77 9.76
C ASP A 286 -17.12 -9.25 9.91
N LYS A 287 -18.26 -8.68 9.57
CA LYS A 287 -18.55 -7.26 9.66
C LYS A 287 -18.21 -6.66 11.03
N SER A 288 -18.48 -7.38 12.12
CA SER A 288 -18.17 -6.91 13.48
C SER A 288 -16.66 -6.75 13.71
N VAL A 289 -15.86 -7.67 13.18
CA VAL A 289 -14.38 -7.61 13.24
C VAL A 289 -13.86 -6.46 12.38
N LEU A 290 -14.42 -6.29 11.18
CA LEU A 290 -14.06 -5.18 10.28
C LEU A 290 -14.40 -3.83 10.91
N LYS A 291 -15.60 -3.68 11.51
CA LYS A 291 -15.97 -2.46 12.22
C LYS A 291 -14.98 -2.17 13.35
N ALA A 292 -14.71 -3.17 14.20
CA ALA A 292 -13.79 -3.03 15.32
C ALA A 292 -12.38 -2.67 14.89
N SER A 293 -11.89 -3.20 13.76
CA SER A 293 -10.54 -2.94 13.28
C SER A 293 -10.26 -1.46 13.00
N LEU A 294 -11.27 -0.70 12.59
CA LEU A 294 -11.12 0.72 12.24
C LEU A 294 -11.73 1.67 13.28
N TYR A 295 -12.89 1.33 13.86
CA TYR A 295 -13.66 2.25 14.69
C TYR A 295 -13.58 1.96 16.20
N ASP A 296 -13.18 0.74 16.58
CA ASP A 296 -13.02 0.39 18.00
C ASP A 296 -11.52 0.19 18.32
N SER A 297 -11.16 0.36 19.57
CA SER A 297 -9.79 0.12 20.03
C SER A 297 -9.79 -0.40 21.46
N PRO A 298 -8.82 -1.24 21.83
CA PRO A 298 -8.59 -1.52 23.22
C PRO A 298 -8.18 -0.26 24.04
N MET A 299 -7.80 0.83 23.35
CA MET A 299 -7.48 2.13 23.98
C MET A 299 -8.44 3.20 23.47
N SER A 300 -9.57 3.35 24.17
CA SER A 300 -10.57 4.37 23.87
C SER A 300 -9.95 5.79 23.84
N GLY A 301 -10.46 6.64 22.97
CA GLY A 301 -10.02 8.02 22.82
C GLY A 301 -8.74 8.23 22.00
N THR A 302 -8.08 7.15 21.51
CA THR A 302 -6.91 7.29 20.64
C THR A 302 -7.31 7.49 19.18
N THR A 303 -6.53 8.30 18.44
CA THR A 303 -6.73 8.44 16.98
C THR A 303 -6.26 7.17 16.29
N LYS A 304 -7.22 6.48 15.65
CA LYS A 304 -6.97 5.28 14.87
C LYS A 304 -6.46 5.59 13.47
N LEU A 305 -7.03 6.61 12.85
CA LEU A 305 -6.69 7.04 11.51
C LEU A 305 -6.95 8.54 11.37
N GLN A 306 -5.98 9.27 10.86
CA GLN A 306 -6.12 10.64 10.42
C GLN A 306 -6.23 10.66 8.90
N LEU A 307 -7.28 11.29 8.39
CA LEU A 307 -7.56 11.40 6.96
C LEU A 307 -6.99 12.73 6.46
N ASP A 308 -5.84 12.67 5.81
CA ASP A 308 -5.05 13.87 5.46
C ASP A 308 -5.45 14.46 4.11
N PHE A 309 -5.82 13.65 3.14
CA PHE A 309 -6.12 13.95 1.75
C PHE A 309 -4.96 14.59 0.97
N VAL A 310 -4.38 15.69 1.48
CA VAL A 310 -3.18 16.31 0.90
C VAL A 310 -1.91 15.71 1.51
N ILE A 311 -0.79 15.87 0.81
CA ILE A 311 0.52 15.42 1.28
C ILE A 311 1.10 16.49 2.19
N SER A 312 0.64 16.50 3.45
CA SER A 312 1.08 17.40 4.51
C SER A 312 2.56 17.21 4.84
N ASP A 313 3.13 18.12 5.66
CA ASP A 313 4.52 18.00 6.14
C ASP A 313 4.77 16.68 6.89
N ASP A 314 3.79 16.22 7.66
CA ASP A 314 3.84 14.91 8.36
C ASP A 314 3.86 13.76 7.36
N ALA A 315 2.99 13.79 6.34
CA ALA A 315 2.96 12.79 5.28
C ALA A 315 4.27 12.80 4.45
N GLN A 316 4.83 13.98 4.17
CA GLN A 316 6.13 14.10 3.51
C GLN A 316 7.26 13.53 4.37
N SER A 317 7.24 13.79 5.69
CA SER A 317 8.22 13.23 6.62
C SER A 317 8.15 11.71 6.63
N LEU A 318 6.94 11.15 6.65
CA LEU A 318 6.71 9.71 6.55
C LEU A 318 7.28 9.12 5.25
N LEU A 319 7.05 9.77 4.10
CA LEU A 319 7.61 9.34 2.82
C LEU A 319 9.15 9.42 2.80
N ARG A 320 9.76 10.43 3.46
CA ARG A 320 11.22 10.49 3.62
C ARG A 320 11.75 9.32 4.45
N ASP A 321 11.10 9.00 5.56
CA ASP A 321 11.48 7.88 6.42
C ASP A 321 11.33 6.53 5.68
N ALA A 322 10.25 6.36 4.92
CA ALA A 322 10.04 5.19 4.08
C ALA A 322 11.12 5.05 3.00
N THR A 323 11.49 6.16 2.35
CA THR A 323 12.56 6.22 1.35
C THR A 323 13.91 5.84 1.96
N ALA A 324 14.25 6.43 3.10
CA ALA A 324 15.50 6.15 3.81
C ALA A 324 15.57 4.67 4.25
N PHE A 325 14.45 4.12 4.72
CA PHE A 325 14.39 2.71 5.09
C PHE A 325 14.59 1.79 3.87
N LEU A 326 13.89 2.02 2.75
CA LEU A 326 14.07 1.25 1.50
C LEU A 326 15.52 1.30 1.01
N TYR A 327 16.13 2.48 1.06
CA TYR A 327 17.53 2.66 0.69
C TYR A 327 18.46 1.83 1.60
N SER A 328 18.18 1.79 2.90
CA SER A 328 18.96 1.01 3.88
C SER A 328 18.94 -0.49 3.62
N LEU A 329 17.86 -1.00 3.00
CA LEU A 329 17.74 -2.42 2.64
C LEU A 329 18.64 -2.83 1.47
N LYS A 330 19.35 -1.88 0.84
CA LYS A 330 20.26 -2.10 -0.31
C LYS A 330 19.63 -2.85 -1.49
N LYS A 331 18.30 -2.83 -1.60
CA LYS A 331 17.55 -3.44 -2.71
C LYS A 331 17.58 -2.50 -3.91
N LYS A 332 18.55 -2.69 -4.80
CA LYS A 332 18.63 -1.98 -6.09
C LYS A 332 17.50 -2.43 -7.03
N PRO A 333 16.94 -1.53 -7.81
CA PRO A 333 17.14 -0.07 -7.94
C PRO A 333 16.16 0.74 -7.08
N ALA A 334 15.68 0.22 -5.97
CA ALA A 334 14.43 0.55 -5.32
C ALA A 334 14.41 1.89 -4.60
N ALA A 335 15.53 2.55 -4.36
CA ALA A 335 15.51 3.81 -3.63
C ALA A 335 16.74 4.65 -3.91
N ALA A 336 16.49 5.94 -4.12
CA ALA A 336 17.46 6.97 -3.83
C ALA A 336 17.38 7.30 -2.33
N PRO A 337 18.43 7.87 -1.71
CA PRO A 337 18.38 8.33 -0.32
C PRO A 337 17.38 9.49 -0.12
N GLN A 338 16.83 10.03 -1.19
CA GLN A 338 15.89 11.14 -1.21
C GLN A 338 14.68 10.80 -2.07
N ILE A 339 13.53 11.38 -1.74
CA ILE A 339 12.32 11.30 -2.57
C ILE A 339 12.65 11.88 -3.96
N ARG A 340 12.24 11.18 -5.03
CA ARG A 340 12.29 11.74 -6.37
C ARG A 340 11.32 12.92 -6.46
N PRO A 341 11.78 14.15 -6.78
CA PRO A 341 10.91 15.34 -6.76
C PRO A 341 9.65 15.18 -7.60
N GLU A 342 9.78 14.60 -8.81
CA GLU A 342 8.66 14.36 -9.73
C GLU A 342 7.77 13.19 -9.29
N GLY A 343 8.23 12.36 -8.36
CA GLY A 343 7.50 11.20 -7.85
C GLY A 343 6.30 11.55 -6.97
N VAL A 344 6.21 12.81 -6.50
CA VAL A 344 5.16 13.28 -5.59
C VAL A 344 4.55 14.57 -6.17
N MET A 345 3.24 14.55 -6.38
CA MET A 345 2.50 15.64 -7.04
C MET A 345 1.34 16.14 -6.16
N PRO A 346 1.63 16.91 -5.09
CA PRO A 346 0.62 17.33 -4.11
C PRO A 346 -0.39 18.32 -4.67
N GLN A 347 -0.03 19.07 -5.71
CA GLN A 347 -0.79 20.20 -6.24
C GLN A 347 -2.21 19.84 -6.70
N PHE A 348 -2.49 18.58 -7.04
CA PHE A 348 -3.82 18.17 -7.47
C PHE A 348 -4.77 18.05 -6.27
N ALA A 349 -4.35 17.34 -5.22
CA ALA A 349 -5.14 17.23 -3.99
C ALA A 349 -5.30 18.58 -3.29
N GLU A 350 -4.26 19.39 -3.22
CA GLU A 350 -4.31 20.76 -2.67
C GLU A 350 -5.36 21.61 -3.40
N ARG A 351 -5.39 21.57 -4.73
CA ARG A 351 -6.37 22.31 -5.53
C ARG A 351 -7.80 21.84 -5.30
N VAL A 352 -8.03 20.54 -5.14
CA VAL A 352 -9.37 20.00 -4.82
C VAL A 352 -9.80 20.48 -3.43
N LEU A 353 -8.91 20.40 -2.44
CA LEU A 353 -9.22 20.82 -1.07
C LEU A 353 -9.54 22.31 -1.00
N GLU A 354 -8.75 23.15 -1.68
CA GLU A 354 -8.98 24.59 -1.79
C GLU A 354 -10.33 24.89 -2.45
N LYS A 355 -10.65 24.25 -3.59
CA LYS A 355 -11.91 24.40 -4.30
C LYS A 355 -13.12 24.06 -3.41
N ARG A 356 -12.98 23.04 -2.54
CA ARG A 356 -14.02 22.63 -1.59
C ARG A 356 -14.07 23.49 -0.32
N GLY A 357 -13.13 24.41 -0.13
CA GLY A 357 -13.02 25.27 1.06
C GLY A 357 -12.71 24.48 2.34
N LEU A 358 -12.12 23.28 2.22
CA LEU A 358 -11.79 22.41 3.32
C LEU A 358 -10.33 22.58 3.75
N LYS A 359 -9.98 22.00 4.89
CA LYS A 359 -8.62 21.99 5.46
C LYS A 359 -8.17 20.57 5.77
N THR A 360 -6.87 20.34 5.72
CA THR A 360 -6.28 19.09 6.20
C THR A 360 -6.07 19.14 7.72
N PRO A 361 -6.25 18.02 8.44
CA PRO A 361 -6.89 16.79 7.98
C PRO A 361 -8.39 16.98 7.75
N VAL A 362 -8.96 16.29 6.78
CA VAL A 362 -10.41 16.35 6.49
C VAL A 362 -11.23 15.61 7.55
N GLY A 363 -10.60 14.72 8.32
CA GLY A 363 -11.23 14.03 9.42
C GLY A 363 -10.29 13.17 10.24
N ARG A 364 -10.81 12.67 11.36
CA ARG A 364 -10.12 11.70 12.22
C ARG A 364 -11.10 10.65 12.71
N ILE A 365 -10.67 9.40 12.69
CA ILE A 365 -11.35 8.31 13.36
C ILE A 365 -10.72 8.16 14.74
N VAL A 366 -11.52 8.44 15.78
CA VAL A 366 -11.13 8.28 17.18
C VAL A 366 -11.83 7.04 17.72
N ALA A 367 -11.06 6.13 18.32
CA ALA A 367 -11.61 4.90 18.89
C ALA A 367 -12.61 5.21 20.02
N LYS A 368 -13.71 4.48 20.04
CA LYS A 368 -14.73 4.52 21.09
C LYS A 368 -14.45 3.49 22.17
#